data_3cc835f20492f8400f5f2e50696b107d
#
_entry.id   3cc835f20492f8400f5f2e50696b107d
#
_cell.length_a   1.000
_cell.length_b   1.000
_cell.length_c   1.000
_cell.angle_alpha   90.00
_cell.angle_beta   90.00
_cell.angle_gamma   90.00
#
_symmetry.space_group_name_H-M   'P 1'
#
loop_
_entity.id
_entity.type
_entity.pdbx_description
1 polymer ?
#
loop_
_entity_poly.entity_id
_entity_poly.type
_entity_poly.pdbx_seq_one_letter_code
_entity_poly.pdbx_strand_id
1 'polypeptide(L)'
;FRRDAISGQEGFDCLEQILKLDPQAIVLFMTAYADTDKAVRAIKAGAIDFIPKPWEKEKLLATLSSAIKLRDSRKEVRQLKEQVVALSAQDEEMPQMIGHSAPMREVFDTIRKLSDTDANILILGENGTGKDLVARSLRYFSPRRECPFITIDLGSIPESLFESELFGYEKGAFTDARKAKAGRMEVASGGTLFLDEIGNLSLPMQAKLLTAIEKRQ
;
A
#
# COMPACT_ATOMS: atom_id res chain seq x y z
N PHE A 1 -23.02 29.31 -3.76
CA PHE A 1 -21.99 30.16 -4.38
C PHE A 1 -22.58 30.84 -5.60
N ARG A 2 -22.96 32.08 -5.48
CA ARG A 2 -23.38 32.98 -6.54
C ARG A 2 -22.51 34.22 -6.40
N ARG A 3 -21.52 34.38 -7.23
CA ARG A 3 -20.91 35.66 -7.56
C ARG A 3 -20.89 35.81 -9.05
N ASP A 4 -21.67 36.69 -9.51
CA ASP A 4 -21.75 37.55 -10.70
C ASP A 4 -21.00 37.18 -12.01
N ALA A 5 -20.68 35.92 -12.29
CA ALA A 5 -20.22 35.51 -13.63
C ALA A 5 -20.73 34.13 -14.01
N ILE A 6 -21.41 34.04 -15.14
CA ILE A 6 -22.09 32.86 -15.71
C ILE A 6 -21.06 31.85 -16.29
N SER A 7 -19.82 31.80 -15.84
CA SER A 7 -18.80 30.93 -16.46
C SER A 7 -18.89 29.47 -16.03
N GLY A 8 -19.43 29.18 -14.84
CA GLY A 8 -19.44 27.84 -14.26
C GLY A 8 -18.04 27.28 -13.91
N GLN A 9 -16.99 28.12 -14.03
CA GLN A 9 -15.61 27.75 -13.73
C GLN A 9 -15.36 27.67 -12.21
N GLU A 10 -16.07 28.47 -11.42
CA GLU A 10 -15.90 28.54 -9.95
C GLU A 10 -16.07 27.19 -9.23
N GLY A 11 -16.97 26.33 -9.74
CA GLY A 11 -17.17 24.99 -9.21
C GLY A 11 -15.94 24.08 -9.45
N PHE A 12 -15.29 24.21 -10.60
CA PHE A 12 -14.08 23.45 -10.93
C PHE A 12 -12.88 23.93 -10.13
N ASP A 13 -12.74 25.25 -9.92
CA ASP A 13 -11.68 25.83 -9.11
C ASP A 13 -11.83 25.38 -7.64
N CYS A 14 -13.08 25.33 -7.14
CA CYS A 14 -13.37 24.81 -5.81
C CYS A 14 -13.04 23.31 -5.70
N LEU A 15 -13.39 22.49 -6.71
CA LEU A 15 -13.03 21.07 -6.76
C LEU A 15 -11.52 20.88 -6.68
N GLU A 16 -10.77 21.62 -7.50
CA GLU A 16 -9.32 21.55 -7.52
C GLU A 16 -8.70 21.90 -6.16
N GLN A 17 -9.20 22.95 -5.49
CA GLN A 17 -8.77 23.34 -4.16
C GLN A 17 -9.08 22.26 -3.11
N ILE A 18 -10.28 21.66 -3.14
CA ILE A 18 -10.65 20.58 -2.23
C ILE A 18 -9.71 19.39 -2.43
N LEU A 19 -9.47 18.97 -3.66
CA LEU A 19 -8.63 17.82 -3.96
C LEU A 19 -7.14 18.07 -3.69
N LYS A 20 -6.68 19.33 -3.71
CA LYS A 20 -5.34 19.70 -3.24
C LYS A 20 -5.21 19.59 -1.72
N LEU A 21 -6.25 19.92 -0.96
CA LEU A 21 -6.27 19.80 0.49
C LEU A 21 -6.49 18.36 0.96
N ASP A 22 -7.38 17.64 0.30
CA ASP A 22 -7.66 16.23 0.55
C ASP A 22 -7.84 15.49 -0.78
N PRO A 23 -6.79 14.82 -1.28
CA PRO A 23 -6.85 14.04 -2.52
C PRO A 23 -7.88 12.89 -2.50
N GLN A 24 -8.36 12.49 -1.34
CA GLN A 24 -9.34 11.43 -1.17
C GLN A 24 -10.77 11.96 -0.93
N ALA A 25 -10.98 13.25 -0.95
CA ALA A 25 -12.28 13.85 -0.76
C ALA A 25 -13.32 13.30 -1.74
N ILE A 26 -14.51 12.99 -1.24
CA ILE A 26 -15.66 12.57 -2.05
C ILE A 26 -16.43 13.82 -2.44
N VAL A 27 -16.30 14.24 -3.69
CA VAL A 27 -16.96 15.45 -4.21
C VAL A 27 -18.03 15.07 -5.23
N LEU A 28 -19.25 15.53 -4.98
CA LEU A 28 -20.39 15.41 -5.90
C LEU A 28 -20.70 16.79 -6.46
N PHE A 29 -20.82 16.90 -7.78
CA PHE A 29 -21.22 18.12 -8.45
C PHE A 29 -22.73 18.24 -8.57
N MET A 30 -23.28 19.42 -8.23
CA MET A 30 -24.70 19.72 -8.47
C MET A 30 -24.79 20.87 -9.48
N THR A 31 -25.41 20.62 -10.64
CA THR A 31 -25.50 21.61 -11.72
C THR A 31 -26.95 21.87 -12.15
N ALA A 32 -27.26 23.13 -12.52
CA ALA A 32 -28.54 23.49 -13.07
C ALA A 32 -28.67 23.14 -14.58
N TYR A 33 -27.59 22.80 -15.24
CA TYR A 33 -27.57 22.45 -16.65
C TYR A 33 -27.13 20.99 -16.80
N ALA A 34 -27.99 20.18 -17.43
CA ALA A 34 -27.68 18.79 -17.81
C ALA A 34 -26.78 18.77 -19.07
N ASP A 35 -25.64 19.49 -19.01
CA ASP A 35 -24.66 19.53 -20.07
C ASP A 35 -23.69 18.35 -19.86
N THR A 36 -23.78 17.37 -20.75
CA THR A 36 -23.00 16.15 -20.71
C THR A 36 -21.49 16.45 -20.71
N ASP A 37 -21.08 17.50 -21.43
CA ASP A 37 -19.67 17.88 -21.50
C ASP A 37 -19.13 18.40 -20.16
N LYS A 38 -19.94 19.16 -19.43
CA LYS A 38 -19.58 19.63 -18.09
C LYS A 38 -19.55 18.49 -17.07
N ALA A 39 -20.46 17.54 -17.20
CA ALA A 39 -20.47 16.34 -16.37
C ALA A 39 -19.21 15.50 -16.57
N VAL A 40 -18.86 15.20 -17.82
CA VAL A 40 -17.62 14.48 -18.17
C VAL A 40 -16.37 15.23 -17.69
N ARG A 41 -16.37 16.57 -17.84
CA ARG A 41 -15.27 17.40 -17.35
C ARG A 41 -15.14 17.33 -15.82
N ALA A 42 -16.25 17.34 -15.05
CA ALA A 42 -16.24 17.23 -13.61
C ALA A 42 -15.65 15.87 -13.14
N ILE A 43 -16.07 14.77 -13.78
CA ILE A 43 -15.53 13.43 -13.48
C ILE A 43 -14.02 13.38 -13.80
N LYS A 44 -13.59 13.89 -14.96
CA LYS A 44 -12.18 13.96 -15.33
C LYS A 44 -11.35 14.83 -14.37
N ALA A 45 -11.97 15.85 -13.77
CA ALA A 45 -11.34 16.71 -12.77
C ALA A 45 -11.30 16.10 -11.36
N GLY A 46 -11.87 14.89 -11.16
CA GLY A 46 -11.80 14.14 -9.91
C GLY A 46 -13.07 14.15 -9.06
N ALA A 47 -14.19 14.69 -9.56
CA ALA A 47 -15.49 14.50 -8.92
C ALA A 47 -15.92 13.03 -9.05
N ILE A 48 -16.60 12.50 -8.04
CA ILE A 48 -17.07 11.10 -8.05
C ILE A 48 -18.30 10.94 -8.92
N ASP A 49 -19.21 11.91 -8.87
CA ASP A 49 -20.42 11.90 -9.67
C ASP A 49 -20.99 13.34 -9.80
N PHE A 50 -22.03 13.49 -10.63
CA PHE A 50 -22.75 14.74 -10.76
C PHE A 50 -24.28 14.54 -10.66
N ILE A 51 -25.00 15.57 -10.18
CA ILE A 51 -26.44 15.55 -9.98
C ILE A 51 -27.04 16.76 -10.70
N PRO A 52 -27.88 16.55 -11.73
CA PRO A 52 -28.55 17.65 -12.41
C PRO A 52 -29.68 18.24 -11.55
N LYS A 53 -29.89 19.54 -11.64
CA LYS A 53 -31.07 20.24 -11.06
C LYS A 53 -32.14 20.45 -12.14
N PRO A 54 -33.42 20.23 -11.84
CA PRO A 54 -33.97 19.63 -10.60
C PRO A 54 -33.64 18.14 -10.52
N TRP A 55 -33.37 17.65 -9.32
CA TRP A 55 -33.05 16.25 -9.10
C TRP A 55 -34.25 15.40 -8.77
N GLU A 56 -34.24 14.17 -9.21
CA GLU A 56 -35.16 13.13 -8.77
C GLU A 56 -34.69 12.58 -7.42
N LYS A 57 -35.62 12.44 -6.47
CA LYS A 57 -35.30 12.00 -5.09
C LYS A 57 -34.59 10.66 -5.06
N GLU A 58 -35.05 9.70 -5.86
CA GLU A 58 -34.50 8.35 -5.91
C GLU A 58 -33.05 8.36 -6.43
N LYS A 59 -32.80 9.13 -7.49
CA LYS A 59 -31.46 9.28 -8.08
C LYS A 59 -30.49 9.98 -7.12
N LEU A 60 -30.94 11.05 -6.46
CA LEU A 60 -30.13 11.75 -5.45
C LEU A 60 -29.73 10.81 -4.32
N LEU A 61 -30.68 10.04 -3.78
CA LEU A 61 -30.43 9.10 -2.69
C LEU A 61 -29.50 7.97 -3.12
N ALA A 62 -29.65 7.43 -4.33
CA ALA A 62 -28.78 6.38 -4.86
C ALA A 62 -27.32 6.89 -5.01
N THR A 63 -27.12 8.07 -5.59
CA THR A 63 -25.79 8.69 -5.74
C THR A 63 -25.15 8.98 -4.39
N LEU A 64 -25.89 9.57 -3.44
CA LEU A 64 -25.38 9.82 -2.09
C LEU A 64 -25.03 8.52 -1.36
N SER A 65 -25.86 7.49 -1.47
CA SER A 65 -25.59 6.18 -0.84
C SER A 65 -24.31 5.55 -1.40
N SER A 66 -24.10 5.61 -2.71
CA SER A 66 -22.88 5.10 -3.36
C SER A 66 -21.64 5.88 -2.92
N ALA A 67 -21.73 7.20 -2.85
CA ALA A 67 -20.66 8.07 -2.40
C ALA A 67 -20.27 7.80 -0.92
N ILE A 68 -21.27 7.59 -0.04
CA ILE A 68 -21.04 7.24 1.35
C ILE A 68 -20.35 5.87 1.47
N LYS A 69 -20.84 4.85 0.76
CA LYS A 69 -20.21 3.52 0.75
C LYS A 69 -18.75 3.58 0.29
N LEU A 70 -18.46 4.34 -0.76
CA LEU A 70 -17.10 4.53 -1.23
C LEU A 70 -16.21 5.21 -0.18
N ARG A 71 -16.72 6.25 0.51
CA ARG A 71 -16.01 6.91 1.60
C ARG A 71 -15.69 5.95 2.74
N ASP A 72 -16.69 5.17 3.15
CA ASP A 72 -16.55 4.26 4.28
C ASP A 72 -15.56 3.12 3.95
N SER A 73 -15.60 2.58 2.73
CA SER A 73 -14.62 1.61 2.25
C SER A 73 -13.19 2.19 2.21
N ARG A 74 -13.01 3.42 1.69
CA ARG A 74 -11.70 4.08 1.70
C ARG A 74 -11.18 4.32 3.12
N LYS A 75 -12.06 4.71 4.04
CA LYS A 75 -11.71 4.91 5.45
C LYS A 75 -11.28 3.60 6.12
N GLU A 76 -12.01 2.51 5.88
CA GLU A 76 -11.67 1.18 6.40
C GLU A 76 -10.30 0.71 5.88
N VAL A 77 -10.05 0.82 4.57
CA VAL A 77 -8.75 0.49 3.98
C VAL A 77 -7.63 1.33 4.59
N ARG A 78 -7.86 2.62 4.82
CA ARG A 78 -6.87 3.48 5.48
C ARG A 78 -6.61 3.06 6.91
N GLN A 79 -7.64 2.79 7.69
CA GLN A 79 -7.50 2.32 9.08
C GLN A 79 -6.76 0.98 9.16
N LEU A 80 -7.06 0.04 8.27
CA LEU A 80 -6.34 -1.23 8.20
C LEU A 80 -4.86 -1.03 7.85
N LYS A 81 -4.55 -0.15 6.90
CA LYS A 81 -3.16 0.20 6.58
C LYS A 81 -2.45 0.85 7.77
N GLU A 82 -3.09 1.80 8.45
CA GLU A 82 -2.54 2.44 9.65
C GLU A 82 -2.30 1.42 10.79
N GLN A 83 -3.19 0.45 10.95
CA GLN A 83 -2.99 -0.65 11.92
C GLN A 83 -1.81 -1.55 11.54
N VAL A 84 -1.67 -1.91 10.28
CA VAL A 84 -0.52 -2.71 9.80
C VAL A 84 0.79 -1.94 10.00
N VAL A 85 0.80 -0.64 9.69
CA VAL A 85 1.96 0.23 9.95
C VAL A 85 2.25 0.33 11.44
N ALA A 86 1.23 0.52 12.29
CA ALA A 86 1.41 0.60 13.74
C ALA A 86 1.93 -0.72 14.36
N LEU A 87 1.51 -1.87 13.83
CA LEU A 87 2.05 -3.17 14.23
C LEU A 87 3.51 -3.36 13.75
N SER A 88 3.89 -2.70 12.67
CA SER A 88 5.27 -2.65 12.15
C SER A 88 6.13 -1.56 12.83
N ALA A 89 5.51 -0.65 13.56
CA ALA A 89 6.12 0.59 14.11
C ALA A 89 7.03 0.37 15.33
N GLN A 90 7.29 -0.87 15.74
CA GLN A 90 8.37 -1.14 16.72
C GLN A 90 9.77 -0.76 16.17
N ASP A 91 9.84 -0.29 14.92
CA ASP A 91 11.07 0.00 14.17
C ASP A 91 11.20 1.47 13.71
N GLU A 92 10.54 2.42 14.37
CA GLU A 92 10.63 3.85 13.99
C GLU A 92 12.00 4.48 14.31
N GLU A 93 12.73 3.92 15.24
CA GLU A 93 14.08 4.38 15.54
C GLU A 93 15.08 3.96 14.46
N MET A 94 16.01 4.87 14.17
CA MET A 94 17.11 4.58 13.24
C MET A 94 17.89 3.36 13.76
N PRO A 95 18.02 2.28 12.97
CA PRO A 95 18.79 1.11 13.39
C PRO A 95 20.21 1.51 13.75
N GLN A 96 20.63 1.26 14.99
CA GLN A 96 21.95 1.62 15.45
C GLN A 96 22.99 0.58 14.97
N MET A 97 23.48 0.78 13.75
CA MET A 97 24.63 0.04 13.25
C MET A 97 25.91 0.80 13.60
N ILE A 98 26.74 0.21 14.45
CA ILE A 98 28.00 0.83 14.89
C ILE A 98 29.17 0.15 14.19
N GLY A 99 30.04 0.94 13.54
CA GLY A 99 31.24 0.43 12.91
C GLY A 99 32.06 1.54 12.25
N HIS A 100 33.37 1.51 12.44
CA HIS A 100 34.29 2.51 11.90
C HIS A 100 35.35 1.91 10.95
N SER A 101 35.35 0.58 10.76
CA SER A 101 36.26 -0.10 9.85
C SER A 101 35.93 0.23 8.39
N ALA A 102 36.90 0.13 7.49
CA ALA A 102 36.71 0.36 6.07
C ALA A 102 35.61 -0.55 5.48
N PRO A 103 35.53 -1.86 5.76
CA PRO A 103 34.45 -2.73 5.28
C PRO A 103 33.05 -2.27 5.77
N MET A 104 32.93 -1.81 7.03
CA MET A 104 31.65 -1.32 7.53
C MET A 104 31.19 -0.03 6.85
N ARG A 105 32.12 0.85 6.49
CA ARG A 105 31.78 2.06 5.71
C ARG A 105 31.26 1.70 4.34
N GLU A 106 31.87 0.72 3.67
CA GLU A 106 31.37 0.21 2.37
C GLU A 106 29.94 -0.37 2.49
N VAL A 107 29.64 -1.07 3.59
CA VAL A 107 28.27 -1.55 3.88
C VAL A 107 27.31 -0.36 4.01
N PHE A 108 27.65 0.66 4.80
CA PHE A 108 26.81 1.85 4.96
C PHE A 108 26.57 2.60 3.64
N ASP A 109 27.62 2.76 2.84
CA ASP A 109 27.50 3.42 1.53
C ASP A 109 26.64 2.58 0.57
N THR A 110 26.76 1.27 0.62
CA THR A 110 25.96 0.34 -0.17
C THR A 110 24.48 0.39 0.23
N ILE A 111 24.18 0.38 1.54
CA ILE A 111 22.80 0.56 2.05
C ILE A 111 22.20 1.84 1.51
N ARG A 112 22.90 2.97 1.60
CA ARG A 112 22.39 4.26 1.11
C ARG A 112 22.12 4.27 -0.39
N LYS A 113 23.02 3.67 -1.19
CA LYS A 113 22.84 3.57 -2.66
C LYS A 113 21.66 2.69 -3.05
N LEU A 114 21.45 1.57 -2.34
CA LEU A 114 20.40 0.62 -2.67
C LEU A 114 19.02 1.04 -2.14
N SER A 115 18.97 1.86 -1.09
CA SER A 115 17.70 2.26 -0.45
C SER A 115 16.75 3.00 -1.40
N ASP A 116 17.26 3.72 -2.40
CA ASP A 116 16.45 4.44 -3.39
C ASP A 116 16.01 3.58 -4.58
N THR A 117 16.34 2.28 -4.56
CA THR A 117 16.05 1.38 -5.68
C THR A 117 14.87 0.44 -5.35
N ASP A 118 14.20 -0.04 -6.41
CA ASP A 118 13.17 -1.10 -6.33
C ASP A 118 13.75 -2.50 -6.57
N ALA A 119 15.05 -2.66 -6.45
CA ALA A 119 15.74 -3.92 -6.70
C ALA A 119 15.51 -4.92 -5.55
N ASN A 120 15.47 -6.20 -5.89
CA ASN A 120 15.57 -7.26 -4.89
C ASN A 120 17.01 -7.31 -4.36
N ILE A 121 17.18 -7.29 -3.04
CA ILE A 121 18.47 -7.22 -2.38
C ILE A 121 18.72 -8.54 -1.65
N LEU A 122 19.85 -9.19 -1.93
CA LEU A 122 20.30 -10.35 -1.20
C LEU A 122 21.35 -9.94 -0.16
N ILE A 123 21.07 -10.21 1.12
CA ILE A 123 21.97 -9.93 2.23
C ILE A 123 22.65 -11.25 2.64
N LEU A 124 23.97 -11.32 2.49
CA LEU A 124 24.76 -12.49 2.83
C LEU A 124 25.59 -12.23 4.09
N GLY A 125 25.68 -13.22 4.97
CA GLY A 125 26.46 -13.15 6.19
C GLY A 125 26.18 -14.32 7.12
N GLU A 126 27.10 -14.62 8.03
CA GLU A 126 26.92 -15.63 9.05
C GLU A 126 25.77 -15.28 10.01
N ASN A 127 25.34 -16.27 10.80
CA ASN A 127 24.33 -16.03 11.82
C ASN A 127 24.83 -15.03 12.86
N GLY A 128 23.97 -14.11 13.29
CA GLY A 128 24.32 -13.10 14.29
C GLY A 128 25.11 -11.89 13.77
N THR A 129 25.42 -11.79 12.47
CA THR A 129 26.18 -10.65 11.90
C THR A 129 25.34 -9.37 11.70
N GLY A 130 24.06 -9.38 12.05
CA GLY A 130 23.21 -8.19 11.95
C GLY A 130 22.52 -7.99 10.60
N LYS A 131 22.25 -9.07 9.86
CA LYS A 131 21.47 -9.01 8.59
C LYS A 131 20.13 -8.29 8.75
N ASP A 132 19.45 -8.49 9.87
CA ASP A 132 18.21 -7.79 10.21
C ASP A 132 18.42 -6.26 10.33
N LEU A 133 19.51 -5.82 10.97
CA LEU A 133 19.84 -4.39 11.05
C LEU A 133 20.11 -3.77 9.68
N VAL A 134 20.72 -4.54 8.75
CA VAL A 134 20.90 -4.10 7.36
C VAL A 134 19.55 -3.94 6.66
N ALA A 135 18.65 -4.92 6.79
CA ALA A 135 17.32 -4.86 6.20
C ALA A 135 16.49 -3.68 6.74
N ARG A 136 16.51 -3.44 8.05
CA ARG A 136 15.87 -2.29 8.70
C ARG A 136 16.47 -0.97 8.24
N SER A 137 17.80 -0.90 8.08
CA SER A 137 18.48 0.30 7.60
C SER A 137 18.12 0.61 6.13
N LEU A 138 18.04 -0.40 5.28
CA LEU A 138 17.56 -0.26 3.90
C LEU A 138 16.15 0.33 3.86
N ARG A 139 15.21 -0.19 4.67
CA ARG A 139 13.87 0.38 4.80
C ARG A 139 13.92 1.83 5.29
N TYR A 140 14.68 2.09 6.37
CA TYR A 140 14.75 3.40 7.01
C TYR A 140 15.17 4.53 6.04
N PHE A 141 16.12 4.25 5.15
CA PHE A 141 16.59 5.21 4.15
C PHE A 141 15.79 5.19 2.85
N SER A 142 14.83 4.26 2.68
CA SER A 142 14.05 4.15 1.45
C SER A 142 12.84 5.10 1.43
N PRO A 143 12.31 5.42 0.23
CA PRO A 143 11.02 6.11 0.09
C PRO A 143 9.84 5.36 0.75
N ARG A 144 10.01 4.06 1.07
CA ARG A 144 9.01 3.21 1.72
C ARG A 144 9.14 3.17 3.24
N ARG A 145 9.85 4.09 3.84
CA ARG A 145 10.07 4.15 5.30
C ARG A 145 8.76 4.09 6.09
N GLU A 146 7.74 4.81 5.64
CA GLU A 146 6.42 4.90 6.28
C GLU A 146 5.46 3.77 5.83
N CYS A 147 5.95 2.84 4.99
CA CYS A 147 5.15 1.71 4.51
C CYS A 147 5.39 0.46 5.36
N PRO A 148 4.53 -0.57 5.26
CA PRO A 148 4.69 -1.82 6.02
C PRO A 148 6.07 -2.44 5.83
N PHE A 149 6.66 -2.91 6.95
CA PHE A 149 7.87 -3.71 6.97
C PHE A 149 7.53 -5.06 7.58
N ILE A 150 7.49 -6.09 6.75
CA ILE A 150 7.11 -7.43 7.16
C ILE A 150 8.34 -8.31 7.18
N THR A 151 8.66 -8.87 8.34
CA THR A 151 9.74 -9.84 8.51
C THR A 151 9.17 -11.25 8.59
N ILE A 152 9.78 -12.18 7.90
CA ILE A 152 9.46 -13.60 7.95
C ILE A 152 10.73 -14.38 8.17
N ASP A 153 10.80 -15.11 9.26
CA ASP A 153 11.77 -16.17 9.48
C ASP A 153 11.27 -17.45 8.81
N LEU A 154 11.83 -17.74 7.63
CA LEU A 154 11.43 -18.90 6.82
C LEU A 154 11.86 -20.22 7.45
N GLY A 155 12.87 -20.23 8.32
CA GLY A 155 13.29 -21.42 9.06
C GLY A 155 12.29 -21.83 10.13
N SER A 156 11.48 -20.93 10.62
CA SER A 156 10.46 -21.20 11.64
C SER A 156 9.13 -21.71 11.09
N ILE A 157 8.90 -21.61 9.77
CA ILE A 157 7.62 -22.00 9.13
C ILE A 157 7.66 -23.46 8.72
N PRO A 158 6.72 -24.32 9.23
CA PRO A 158 6.58 -25.68 8.74
C PRO A 158 6.32 -25.73 7.23
N GLU A 159 6.94 -26.69 6.55
CA GLU A 159 6.83 -26.84 5.08
C GLU A 159 5.39 -26.87 4.57
N SER A 160 4.49 -27.55 5.30
CA SER A 160 3.08 -27.65 4.98
C SER A 160 2.30 -26.31 5.07
N LEU A 161 2.83 -25.32 5.79
CA LEU A 161 2.19 -24.02 5.97
C LEU A 161 2.85 -22.91 5.14
N PHE A 162 3.98 -23.20 4.50
CA PHE A 162 4.76 -22.21 3.76
C PHE A 162 3.92 -21.43 2.74
N GLU A 163 3.19 -22.13 1.88
CA GLU A 163 2.37 -21.49 0.85
C GLU A 163 1.25 -20.63 1.46
N SER A 164 0.56 -21.18 2.45
CA SER A 164 -0.56 -20.50 3.10
C SER A 164 -0.12 -19.26 3.93
N GLU A 165 1.07 -19.31 4.52
CA GLU A 165 1.63 -18.16 5.25
C GLU A 165 2.18 -17.09 4.28
N LEU A 166 2.90 -17.49 3.25
CA LEU A 166 3.56 -16.57 2.34
C LEU A 166 2.58 -15.94 1.33
N PHE A 167 1.76 -16.78 0.68
CA PHE A 167 0.86 -16.36 -0.40
C PHE A 167 -0.59 -16.18 0.03
N GLY A 168 -0.98 -16.74 1.20
CA GLY A 168 -2.36 -16.72 1.64
C GLY A 168 -3.24 -17.74 0.92
N TYR A 169 -4.56 -17.65 1.14
CA TYR A 169 -5.54 -18.52 0.47
C TYR A 169 -6.93 -17.90 0.44
N GLU A 170 -7.69 -18.24 -0.57
CA GLU A 170 -9.10 -17.90 -0.71
C GLU A 170 -9.98 -18.82 0.15
N LYS A 171 -11.18 -18.34 0.49
CA LYS A 171 -12.18 -19.16 1.15
C LYS A 171 -12.51 -20.38 0.27
N GLY A 172 -12.41 -21.59 0.85
CA GLY A 172 -12.68 -22.85 0.15
C GLY A 172 -11.46 -23.45 -0.58
N ALA A 173 -10.27 -22.89 -0.46
CA ALA A 173 -9.06 -23.44 -1.07
C ALA A 173 -8.71 -24.86 -0.58
N PHE A 174 -9.12 -25.20 0.66
CA PHE A 174 -9.03 -26.55 1.25
C PHE A 174 -10.15 -26.74 2.28
N THR A 175 -10.31 -27.97 2.79
CA THR A 175 -11.47 -28.40 3.61
C THR A 175 -11.76 -27.48 4.79
N ASP A 176 -10.72 -26.92 5.44
CA ASP A 176 -10.84 -26.04 6.61
C ASP A 176 -10.70 -24.54 6.31
N ALA A 177 -10.58 -24.15 5.05
CA ALA A 177 -10.50 -22.76 4.63
C ALA A 177 -11.86 -22.04 4.72
N ARG A 178 -12.34 -21.83 5.94
CA ARG A 178 -13.66 -21.21 6.22
C ARG A 178 -13.69 -19.71 5.89
N LYS A 179 -12.52 -19.05 5.91
CA LYS A 179 -12.32 -17.62 5.56
C LYS A 179 -11.09 -17.50 4.68
N ALA A 180 -11.07 -16.49 3.84
CA ALA A 180 -9.83 -16.11 3.14
C ALA A 180 -8.79 -15.61 4.15
N LYS A 181 -7.51 -15.84 3.89
CA LYS A 181 -6.37 -15.35 4.66
C LYS A 181 -5.38 -14.68 3.72
N ALA A 182 -5.11 -13.40 3.93
CA ALA A 182 -4.08 -12.68 3.21
C ALA A 182 -2.70 -13.26 3.53
N GLY A 183 -1.87 -13.44 2.52
CA GLY A 183 -0.48 -13.88 2.67
C GLY A 183 0.43 -12.74 3.10
N ARG A 184 1.60 -13.08 3.64
CA ARG A 184 2.60 -12.09 4.06
C ARG A 184 3.09 -11.21 2.91
N MET A 185 3.17 -11.75 1.69
CA MET A 185 3.51 -10.97 0.49
C MET A 185 2.44 -9.93 0.17
N GLU A 186 1.17 -10.29 0.28
CA GLU A 186 0.04 -9.37 0.08
C GLU A 186 0.04 -8.27 1.16
N VAL A 187 0.25 -8.63 2.43
CA VAL A 187 0.33 -7.68 3.55
C VAL A 187 1.49 -6.71 3.39
N ALA A 188 2.63 -7.17 2.83
CA ALA A 188 3.80 -6.34 2.56
C ALA A 188 3.66 -5.46 1.31
N SER A 189 2.54 -5.57 0.57
CA SER A 189 2.35 -4.85 -0.70
C SER A 189 2.49 -3.33 -0.52
N GLY A 190 3.30 -2.73 -1.39
CA GLY A 190 3.67 -1.30 -1.32
C GLY A 190 4.72 -0.97 -0.26
N GLY A 191 5.14 -1.95 0.54
CA GLY A 191 6.15 -1.82 1.59
C GLY A 191 7.43 -2.60 1.30
N THR A 192 7.99 -3.20 2.36
CA THR A 192 9.21 -4.02 2.29
C THR A 192 8.96 -5.37 2.94
N LEU A 193 9.34 -6.44 2.27
CA LEU A 193 9.31 -7.80 2.78
C LEU A 193 10.75 -8.26 3.04
N PHE A 194 11.08 -8.58 4.27
CA PHE A 194 12.35 -9.19 4.65
C PHE A 194 12.15 -10.67 4.91
N LEU A 195 12.83 -11.49 4.11
CA LEU A 195 12.82 -12.95 4.22
C LEU A 195 14.14 -13.41 4.84
N ASP A 196 14.09 -13.83 6.08
CA ASP A 196 15.27 -14.35 6.76
C ASP A 196 15.38 -15.87 6.56
N GLU A 197 16.61 -16.37 6.67
CA GLU A 197 16.95 -17.79 6.59
C GLU A 197 16.49 -18.51 5.31
N ILE A 198 16.54 -17.84 4.15
CA ILE A 198 16.16 -18.43 2.84
C ILE A 198 16.90 -19.76 2.58
N GLY A 199 18.15 -19.89 3.06
CA GLY A 199 18.96 -21.09 2.90
C GLY A 199 18.40 -22.33 3.59
N ASN A 200 17.49 -22.18 4.55
CA ASN A 200 16.85 -23.28 5.27
C ASN A 200 15.64 -23.87 4.53
N LEU A 201 15.19 -23.23 3.44
CA LEU A 201 14.10 -23.75 2.62
C LEU A 201 14.53 -24.96 1.81
N SER A 202 13.63 -25.93 1.64
CA SER A 202 13.82 -27.02 0.69
C SER A 202 13.87 -26.49 -0.75
N LEU A 203 14.57 -27.19 -1.65
CA LEU A 203 14.70 -26.77 -3.05
C LEU A 203 13.35 -26.48 -3.75
N PRO A 204 12.29 -27.30 -3.56
CA PRO A 204 10.97 -26.97 -4.12
C PRO A 204 10.41 -25.65 -3.64
N MET A 205 10.61 -25.29 -2.36
CA MET A 205 10.14 -24.01 -1.82
C MET A 205 10.95 -22.84 -2.33
N GLN A 206 12.27 -22.98 -2.46
CA GLN A 206 13.13 -21.97 -3.07
C GLN A 206 12.68 -21.69 -4.52
N ALA A 207 12.33 -22.71 -5.30
CA ALA A 207 11.82 -22.54 -6.67
C ALA A 207 10.49 -21.77 -6.71
N LYS A 208 9.57 -22.05 -5.76
CA LYS A 208 8.29 -21.33 -5.65
C LYS A 208 8.51 -19.87 -5.27
N LEU A 209 9.39 -19.62 -4.30
CA LEU A 209 9.74 -18.27 -3.87
C LEU A 209 10.36 -17.48 -5.03
N LEU A 210 11.31 -18.06 -5.76
CA LEU A 210 11.93 -17.43 -6.91
C LEU A 210 10.88 -17.05 -7.97
N THR A 211 9.96 -17.94 -8.28
CA THR A 211 8.87 -17.67 -9.22
C THR A 211 8.00 -16.49 -8.79
N ALA A 212 7.68 -16.40 -7.50
CA ALA A 212 6.90 -15.28 -6.95
C ALA A 212 7.65 -13.95 -7.05
N ILE A 213 8.95 -13.94 -6.71
CA ILE A 213 9.80 -12.75 -6.78
C ILE A 213 9.96 -12.27 -8.24
N GLU A 214 10.17 -13.18 -9.19
CA GLU A 214 10.32 -12.84 -10.61
C GLU A 214 9.04 -12.27 -11.22
N LYS A 215 7.88 -12.85 -10.86
CA LYS A 215 6.58 -12.39 -11.38
C LYS A 215 6.08 -11.13 -10.70
N ARG A 216 6.68 -10.71 -9.60
CA ARG A 216 6.20 -9.60 -8.76
C ARG A 216 4.72 -9.75 -8.35
N GLN A 217 4.31 -10.99 -8.14
CA GLN A 217 2.95 -11.39 -7.74
C GLN A 217 2.95 -11.78 -6.27
#